data_7190d5185fe7ac6151d23274f8ac62ce
#
_entry.id   7190d5185fe7ac6151d23274f8ac62ce
#
_cell.length_a   1.000
_cell.length_b   1.000
_cell.length_c   1.000
_cell.angle_alpha   90.00
_cell.angle_beta   90.00
_cell.angle_gamma   90.00
#
_symmetry.space_group_name_H-M   'P 1'
#
loop_
_entity.id
_entity.type
_entity.pdbx_description
1 polymer ?
#
loop_
_entity_poly.entity_id
_entity_poly.type
_entity_poly.pdbx_seq_one_letter_code
_entity_poly.pdbx_strand_id
1 'polypeptide(L)'
;ESLINANGWMVFIRLNDETKYKHKIEDLLTNRDAIKKDNSKQAETDGVDANIWWIELFQIVLHVCNLKRSQRISKPKLAIILSCYDQISNSTSTTTPKEIFEKELPLLNQFLHSNWEKDKISIWGLSSLGRALDGRSQNNFVDNGPENQGWIIAPDHHEKNADLTSPIVWIYG
;
A
#
# COMPACT_ATOMS: atom_id res chain seq x y z
N GLU A 1 -20.84 6.85 4.96
CA GLU A 1 -20.69 7.55 6.27
C GLU A 1 -19.44 7.12 7.04
N SER A 2 -19.07 5.84 7.07
CA SER A 2 -17.96 5.34 7.89
C SER A 2 -16.57 5.89 7.48
N LEU A 3 -16.30 6.07 6.19
CA LEU A 3 -15.00 6.58 5.70
C LEU A 3 -14.77 8.05 6.07
N ILE A 4 -15.83 8.87 6.05
CA ILE A 4 -15.75 10.32 6.32
C ILE A 4 -15.44 10.58 7.80
N ASN A 5 -15.97 9.75 8.68
CA ASN A 5 -15.85 9.90 10.13
C ASN A 5 -14.68 9.11 10.73
N ALA A 6 -13.88 8.45 9.88
CA ALA A 6 -12.72 7.70 10.34
C ALA A 6 -11.63 8.62 10.92
N ASN A 7 -10.96 8.19 11.97
CA ASN A 7 -9.79 8.89 12.50
C ASN A 7 -8.60 8.81 11.55
N GLY A 8 -8.49 7.72 10.82
CA GLY A 8 -7.45 7.50 9.83
C GLY A 8 -7.80 6.39 8.85
N TRP A 9 -7.08 6.37 7.76
CA TRP A 9 -7.13 5.33 6.74
C TRP A 9 -5.82 4.55 6.72
N MET A 10 -5.91 3.23 6.60
CA MET A 10 -4.76 2.37 6.34
C MET A 10 -4.88 1.83 4.91
N VAL A 11 -3.86 2.08 4.11
CA VAL A 11 -3.81 1.67 2.70
C VAL A 11 -2.62 0.75 2.49
N PHE A 12 -2.89 -0.49 2.05
CA PHE A 12 -1.86 -1.49 1.80
C PHE A 12 -1.45 -1.44 0.33
N ILE A 13 -0.16 -1.20 0.10
CA ILE A 13 0.44 -1.14 -1.23
C ILE A 13 1.51 -2.24 -1.34
N ARG A 14 1.45 -3.04 -2.40
CA ARG A 14 2.47 -4.02 -2.73
C ARG A 14 3.30 -3.50 -3.90
N LEU A 15 4.63 -3.41 -3.74
CA LEU A 15 5.56 -2.84 -4.72
C LEU A 15 6.27 -3.89 -5.60
N ASN A 16 5.79 -5.14 -5.68
CA ASN A 16 6.44 -6.17 -6.48
C ASN A 16 6.17 -5.99 -7.97
N ASP A 17 7.18 -6.27 -8.80
CA ASP A 17 7.13 -6.17 -10.27
C ASP A 17 5.99 -6.97 -10.93
N GLU A 18 5.52 -8.04 -10.29
CA GLU A 18 4.41 -8.84 -10.77
C GLU A 18 3.03 -8.16 -10.62
N THR A 19 2.94 -7.14 -9.82
CA THR A 19 1.73 -6.32 -9.64
C THR A 19 1.78 -5.04 -10.47
N LYS A 20 2.13 -5.12 -11.72
CA LYS A 20 1.62 -4.16 -12.69
C LYS A 20 0.11 -4.37 -12.69
N TYR A 21 -0.62 -3.46 -12.07
CA TYR A 21 -2.08 -3.50 -12.00
C TYR A 21 -2.64 -3.56 -13.42
N LYS A 22 -2.94 -4.78 -13.90
CA LYS A 22 -3.37 -5.05 -15.26
C LYS A 22 -4.84 -4.72 -15.50
N HIS A 23 -5.54 -4.21 -14.49
CA HIS A 23 -6.96 -3.93 -14.61
C HIS A 23 -7.17 -2.44 -14.88
N LYS A 24 -7.71 -2.14 -16.05
CA LYS A 24 -8.27 -0.82 -16.32
C LYS A 24 -9.42 -0.61 -15.36
N ILE A 25 -9.55 0.60 -14.80
CA ILE A 25 -10.70 0.99 -13.97
C ILE A 25 -12.02 0.74 -14.72
N GLU A 26 -12.03 0.87 -16.04
CA GLU A 26 -13.14 0.50 -16.92
C GLU A 26 -13.58 -0.95 -16.73
N ASP A 27 -12.67 -1.90 -16.50
CA ASP A 27 -13.02 -3.30 -16.27
C ASP A 27 -13.72 -3.51 -14.92
N LEU A 28 -13.43 -2.68 -13.93
CA LEU A 28 -14.14 -2.69 -12.65
C LEU A 28 -15.55 -2.08 -12.75
N LEU A 29 -15.75 -1.14 -13.67
CA LEU A 29 -17.03 -0.46 -13.87
C LEU A 29 -17.94 -1.17 -14.88
N THR A 30 -17.38 -1.89 -15.85
CA THR A 30 -18.15 -2.54 -16.95
C THR A 30 -18.47 -4.00 -16.70
N ASN A 31 -17.89 -4.66 -15.71
CA ASN A 31 -18.04 -6.11 -15.51
C ASN A 31 -19.30 -6.52 -14.75
N ARG A 32 -20.45 -5.93 -15.07
CA ARG A 32 -21.75 -6.52 -14.67
C ARG A 32 -22.40 -7.40 -15.74
N ASP A 33 -22.04 -7.29 -17.04
CA ASP A 33 -22.81 -7.96 -18.08
C ASP A 33 -22.03 -8.59 -19.26
N ALA A 34 -20.73 -8.79 -19.19
CA ALA A 34 -19.97 -9.36 -20.33
C ALA A 34 -19.13 -10.58 -19.98
N ILE A 35 -19.77 -11.69 -19.57
CA ILE A 35 -19.21 -13.02 -19.77
C ILE A 35 -19.62 -13.47 -21.18
N LYS A 36 -18.86 -13.14 -22.21
CA LYS A 36 -18.82 -13.90 -23.46
C LYS A 36 -17.43 -13.84 -24.07
N LYS A 37 -16.80 -15.01 -24.05
CA LYS A 37 -15.72 -15.52 -24.87
C LYS A 37 -15.40 -14.71 -26.12
N ASP A 38 -14.13 -14.29 -26.23
CA ASP A 38 -13.43 -14.49 -27.49
C ASP A 38 -11.94 -14.78 -27.22
N ASN A 39 -11.56 -16.03 -27.54
CA ASN A 39 -10.19 -16.51 -27.53
C ASN A 39 -9.56 -16.12 -28.86
N SER A 40 -8.95 -14.95 -28.97
CA SER A 40 -7.88 -14.73 -29.96
C SER A 40 -7.32 -13.32 -29.86
N LYS A 41 -6.03 -13.25 -29.70
CA LYS A 41 -5.08 -12.15 -29.61
C LYS A 41 -4.72 -11.77 -28.19
N GLN A 42 -3.52 -12.22 -27.79
CA GLN A 42 -2.71 -11.57 -26.78
C GLN A 42 -2.54 -10.09 -27.16
N ALA A 43 -3.47 -9.25 -26.75
CA ALA A 43 -3.20 -7.85 -26.65
C ALA A 43 -2.18 -7.73 -25.53
N GLU A 44 -0.98 -7.25 -25.83
CA GLU A 44 -0.06 -6.73 -24.85
C GLU A 44 -0.86 -5.71 -24.03
N THR A 45 -1.30 -6.12 -22.85
CA THR A 45 -2.00 -5.25 -21.94
C THR A 45 -0.95 -4.30 -21.40
N ASP A 46 -0.87 -3.09 -21.98
CA ASP A 46 -0.15 -1.98 -21.40
C ASP A 46 -0.64 -1.83 -19.96
N GLY A 47 0.20 -2.28 -19.01
CA GLY A 47 -0.13 -2.19 -17.60
C GLY A 47 -0.27 -0.71 -17.24
N VAL A 48 -1.34 -0.35 -16.53
CA VAL A 48 -1.50 1.01 -16.00
C VAL A 48 -0.39 1.23 -14.98
N ASP A 49 0.30 2.37 -15.09
CA ASP A 49 1.31 2.78 -14.12
C ASP A 49 0.71 2.82 -12.71
N ALA A 50 1.38 2.19 -11.74
CA ALA A 50 0.89 2.10 -10.37
C ALA A 50 0.65 3.47 -9.73
N ASN A 51 1.46 4.50 -10.07
CA ASN A 51 1.24 5.87 -9.63
C ASN A 51 -0.12 6.39 -10.09
N ILE A 52 -0.43 6.22 -11.39
CA ILE A 52 -1.67 6.72 -11.98
C ILE A 52 -2.85 6.01 -11.33
N TRP A 53 -2.80 4.69 -11.23
CA TRP A 53 -3.88 3.89 -10.63
C TRP A 53 -4.21 4.31 -9.19
N TRP A 54 -3.17 4.47 -8.35
CA TRP A 54 -3.36 4.89 -6.96
C TRP A 54 -3.87 6.33 -6.86
N ILE A 55 -3.37 7.25 -7.70
CA ILE A 55 -3.84 8.64 -7.72
C ILE A 55 -5.32 8.70 -8.10
N GLU A 56 -5.75 7.96 -9.13
CA GLU A 56 -7.15 7.91 -9.55
C GLU A 56 -8.04 7.37 -8.43
N LEU A 57 -7.62 6.25 -7.77
CA LEU A 57 -8.34 5.69 -6.65
C LEU A 57 -8.50 6.71 -5.51
N PHE A 58 -7.41 7.39 -5.12
CA PHE A 58 -7.48 8.42 -4.09
C PHE A 58 -8.38 9.60 -4.50
N GLN A 59 -8.34 10.03 -5.75
CA GLN A 59 -9.22 11.09 -6.24
C GLN A 59 -10.69 10.71 -6.12
N ILE A 60 -11.03 9.47 -6.47
CA ILE A 60 -12.40 8.94 -6.33
C ILE A 60 -12.80 8.92 -4.85
N VAL A 61 -11.96 8.39 -3.97
CA VAL A 61 -12.24 8.33 -2.53
C VAL A 61 -12.43 9.73 -1.94
N LEU A 62 -11.54 10.67 -2.26
CA LEU A 62 -11.64 12.06 -1.80
C LEU A 62 -12.93 12.73 -2.30
N HIS A 63 -13.32 12.45 -3.55
CA HIS A 63 -14.56 12.97 -4.13
C HIS A 63 -15.79 12.40 -3.40
N VAL A 64 -15.85 11.08 -3.22
CA VAL A 64 -16.96 10.39 -2.54
C VAL A 64 -17.07 10.84 -1.07
N CYS A 65 -15.96 11.08 -0.42
CA CYS A 65 -15.90 11.59 0.95
C CYS A 65 -16.16 13.11 1.04
N ASN A 66 -16.37 13.80 -0.09
CA ASN A 66 -16.55 15.24 -0.15
C ASN A 66 -15.47 16.04 0.60
N LEU A 67 -14.25 15.53 0.60
CA LEU A 67 -13.10 16.20 1.19
C LEU A 67 -12.65 17.34 0.27
N LYS A 68 -12.86 18.57 0.73
CA LYS A 68 -12.62 19.77 -0.08
C LYS A 68 -11.13 19.99 -0.31
N ARG A 69 -10.74 20.24 -1.57
CA ARG A 69 -9.38 20.55 -2.00
C ARG A 69 -8.88 21.96 -1.61
N SER A 70 -9.68 22.75 -0.92
CA SER A 70 -9.33 24.15 -0.57
C SER A 70 -8.30 24.26 0.55
N GLN A 71 -8.13 23.19 1.33
CA GLN A 71 -7.17 23.12 2.44
C GLN A 71 -6.58 21.70 2.47
N ARG A 72 -5.37 21.56 3.01
CA ARG A 72 -4.80 20.25 3.25
C ARG A 72 -5.60 19.48 4.30
N ILE A 73 -5.70 18.19 4.08
CA ILE A 73 -6.47 17.28 4.93
C ILE A 73 -5.67 17.02 6.21
N SER A 74 -6.25 17.39 7.35
CA SER A 74 -5.71 17.06 8.68
C SER A 74 -6.33 15.79 9.25
N LYS A 75 -7.54 15.43 8.79
CA LYS A 75 -8.30 14.25 9.19
C LYS A 75 -9.17 13.75 8.02
N PRO A 76 -9.16 12.45 7.71
CA PRO A 76 -8.46 11.34 8.38
C PRO A 76 -6.94 11.37 8.18
N LYS A 77 -6.17 10.87 9.17
CA LYS A 77 -4.75 10.56 9.00
C LYS A 77 -4.58 9.43 7.98
N LEU A 78 -3.45 9.39 7.27
CA LEU A 78 -3.20 8.39 6.24
C LEU A 78 -1.94 7.55 6.57
N ALA A 79 -2.13 6.28 6.87
CA ALA A 79 -1.06 5.31 7.02
C ALA A 79 -0.93 4.48 5.73
N ILE A 80 0.16 4.64 5.00
CA ILE A 80 0.53 3.78 3.87
C ILE A 80 1.35 2.62 4.41
N ILE A 81 0.93 1.41 4.10
CA ILE A 81 1.59 0.17 4.53
C ILE A 81 2.16 -0.52 3.29
N LEU A 82 3.49 -0.50 3.14
CA LEU A 82 4.18 -1.26 2.12
C LEU A 82 4.18 -2.74 2.53
N SER A 83 3.31 -3.52 1.93
CA SER A 83 3.15 -4.94 2.24
C SER A 83 4.21 -5.81 1.54
N CYS A 84 4.48 -6.99 2.08
CA CYS A 84 5.56 -7.87 1.60
C CYS A 84 6.92 -7.15 1.56
N TYR A 85 7.20 -6.34 2.56
CA TYR A 85 8.40 -5.50 2.62
C TYR A 85 9.70 -6.30 2.67
N ASP A 86 9.65 -7.54 3.16
CA ASP A 86 10.76 -8.51 3.13
C ASP A 86 11.25 -8.83 1.70
N GLN A 87 10.38 -8.70 0.70
CA GLN A 87 10.72 -8.93 -0.70
C GLN A 87 11.34 -7.70 -1.38
N ILE A 88 11.14 -6.51 -0.82
CA ILE A 88 11.61 -5.23 -1.35
C ILE A 88 12.95 -4.86 -0.72
N SER A 89 13.06 -4.98 0.59
CA SER A 89 14.27 -4.68 1.34
C SER A 89 15.17 -5.92 1.34
N ASN A 90 16.19 -5.93 0.48
CA ASN A 90 17.29 -6.86 0.71
C ASN A 90 17.84 -6.61 2.12
N SER A 91 18.19 -7.69 2.83
CA SER A 91 18.58 -7.69 4.26
C SER A 91 19.77 -6.77 4.63
N THR A 92 20.34 -6.05 3.67
CA THR A 92 21.44 -5.09 3.80
C THR A 92 21.03 -3.65 3.44
N SER A 93 19.76 -3.40 3.12
CA SER A 93 19.30 -2.08 2.71
C SER A 93 19.22 -1.13 3.90
N THR A 94 19.95 -0.04 3.86
CA THR A 94 19.86 1.10 4.79
C THR A 94 18.72 2.06 4.42
N THR A 95 17.84 1.66 3.50
CA THR A 95 16.77 2.51 2.96
C THR A 95 15.51 2.38 3.81
N THR A 96 14.93 3.48 4.21
CA THR A 96 13.68 3.52 4.99
C THR A 96 12.45 3.23 4.14
N PRO A 97 11.31 2.80 4.73
CA PRO A 97 10.05 2.64 4.00
C PRO A 97 9.62 3.88 3.22
N LYS A 98 9.86 5.05 3.80
CA LYS A 98 9.55 6.33 3.18
C LYS A 98 10.40 6.59 1.93
N GLU A 99 11.72 6.38 2.01
CA GLU A 99 12.61 6.55 0.87
C GLU A 99 12.28 5.58 -0.27
N ILE A 100 11.92 4.33 0.05
CA ILE A 100 11.46 3.36 -0.95
C ILE A 100 10.18 3.83 -1.61
N PHE A 101 9.20 4.30 -0.83
CA PHE A 101 7.95 4.81 -1.37
C PHE A 101 8.16 6.03 -2.28
N GLU A 102 9.00 6.98 -1.86
CA GLU A 102 9.35 8.17 -2.66
C GLU A 102 10.02 7.81 -3.98
N LYS A 103 10.85 6.77 -3.98
CA LYS A 103 11.55 6.29 -5.17
C LYS A 103 10.63 5.54 -6.13
N GLU A 104 9.82 4.61 -5.62
CA GLU A 104 9.02 3.69 -6.43
C GLU A 104 7.68 4.33 -6.87
N LEU A 105 7.11 5.22 -6.06
CA LEU A 105 5.82 5.89 -6.32
C LEU A 105 5.92 7.43 -6.19
N PRO A 106 6.81 8.09 -6.94
CA PRO A 106 7.09 9.51 -6.78
C PRO A 106 5.88 10.41 -7.05
N LEU A 107 5.06 10.10 -8.04
CA LEU A 107 3.87 10.90 -8.37
C LEU A 107 2.78 10.73 -7.30
N LEU A 108 2.59 9.52 -6.79
CA LEU A 108 1.68 9.27 -5.68
C LEU A 108 2.15 10.01 -4.42
N ASN A 109 3.44 9.94 -4.10
CA ASN A 109 4.01 10.66 -2.96
C ASN A 109 3.73 12.17 -3.07
N GLN A 110 3.99 12.77 -4.23
CA GLN A 110 3.71 14.18 -4.49
C GLN A 110 2.22 14.51 -4.34
N PHE A 111 1.34 13.64 -4.88
CA PHE A 111 -0.10 13.79 -4.78
C PHE A 111 -0.57 13.78 -3.32
N LEU A 112 -0.08 12.82 -2.51
CA LEU A 112 -0.45 12.71 -1.10
C LEU A 112 -0.01 13.95 -0.32
N HIS A 113 1.24 14.39 -0.46
CA HIS A 113 1.75 15.60 0.20
C HIS A 113 1.12 16.90 -0.28
N SER A 114 0.48 16.91 -1.45
CA SER A 114 -0.30 18.05 -1.93
C SER A 114 -1.69 18.12 -1.29
N ASN A 115 -2.25 16.96 -0.89
CA ASN A 115 -3.62 16.87 -0.37
C ASN A 115 -3.68 16.77 1.16
N TRP A 116 -2.71 16.14 1.83
CA TRP A 116 -2.65 16.02 3.29
C TRP A 116 -1.62 16.95 3.92
N GLU A 117 -1.81 17.29 5.19
CA GLU A 117 -0.77 17.89 6.02
C GLU A 117 0.37 16.88 6.21
N LYS A 118 1.61 17.38 6.26
CA LYS A 118 2.82 16.54 6.26
C LYS A 118 2.89 15.55 7.43
N ASP A 119 2.43 15.97 8.60
CA ASP A 119 2.38 15.18 9.84
C ASP A 119 1.18 14.21 9.91
N LYS A 120 0.31 14.23 8.89
CA LYS A 120 -0.87 13.36 8.79
C LYS A 120 -0.69 12.21 7.80
N ILE A 121 0.51 12.06 7.24
CA ILE A 121 0.90 10.93 6.38
C ILE A 121 2.03 10.18 7.06
N SER A 122 1.93 8.85 7.08
CA SER A 122 2.97 7.97 7.62
C SER A 122 3.13 6.74 6.72
N ILE A 123 4.37 6.34 6.42
CA ILE A 123 4.69 5.26 5.47
C ILE A 123 5.45 4.17 6.21
N TRP A 124 4.90 2.98 6.26
CA TRP A 124 5.38 1.85 7.04
C TRP A 124 5.78 0.69 6.13
N GLY A 125 6.78 -0.08 6.51
CA GLY A 125 7.12 -1.34 5.86
C GLY A 125 6.62 -2.53 6.68
N LEU A 126 5.81 -3.42 6.09
CA LEU A 126 5.22 -4.56 6.78
C LEU A 126 5.60 -5.87 6.09
N SER A 127 6.13 -6.80 6.86
CA SER A 127 6.17 -8.22 6.50
C SER A 127 5.35 -9.02 7.51
N SER A 128 4.26 -9.62 7.04
CA SER A 128 3.37 -10.41 7.90
C SER A 128 3.95 -11.78 8.27
N LEU A 129 4.86 -12.30 7.46
CA LEU A 129 5.46 -13.63 7.64
C LEU A 129 6.97 -13.57 7.91
N GLY A 130 7.55 -12.36 7.91
CA GLY A 130 8.97 -12.15 8.16
C GLY A 130 9.90 -12.53 7.01
N ARG A 131 9.39 -13.27 6.02
CA ARG A 131 10.12 -13.76 4.84
C ARG A 131 9.18 -14.18 3.72
N ALA A 132 9.72 -14.29 2.51
CA ALA A 132 9.01 -14.89 1.39
C ALA A 132 8.68 -16.37 1.66
N LEU A 133 7.45 -16.77 1.34
CA LEU A 133 7.06 -18.19 1.37
C LEU A 133 7.66 -18.88 0.14
N ASP A 134 8.68 -19.67 0.35
CA ASP A 134 9.16 -20.65 -0.62
C ASP A 134 8.83 -22.07 -0.17
N GLY A 135 8.70 -22.99 -1.11
CA GLY A 135 8.35 -24.40 -0.81
C GLY A 135 9.38 -25.15 0.04
N ARG A 136 10.51 -24.51 0.40
CA ARG A 136 11.60 -25.10 1.20
C ARG A 136 11.59 -24.62 2.65
N SER A 137 10.76 -23.62 2.98
CA SER A 137 10.80 -22.93 4.28
C SER A 137 9.83 -23.47 5.34
N GLN A 138 9.22 -24.63 5.10
CA GLN A 138 8.13 -25.17 5.95
C GLN A 138 8.52 -25.44 7.40
N ASN A 139 9.74 -25.88 7.68
CA ASN A 139 10.11 -26.36 9.03
C ASN A 139 10.17 -25.22 10.07
N ASN A 140 10.68 -24.05 9.72
CA ASN A 140 10.82 -22.95 10.70
C ASN A 140 9.51 -22.20 10.95
N PHE A 141 8.50 -22.36 10.09
CA PHE A 141 7.19 -21.75 10.27
C PHE A 141 6.41 -22.42 11.40
N VAL A 142 6.55 -23.74 11.52
CA VAL A 142 5.88 -24.53 12.55
C VAL A 142 6.54 -24.33 13.92
N ASP A 143 7.89 -24.18 13.93
CA ASP A 143 8.65 -24.12 15.18
C ASP A 143 8.55 -22.78 15.91
N ASN A 144 8.40 -21.65 15.19
CA ASN A 144 8.40 -20.31 15.79
C ASN A 144 7.00 -19.72 16.06
N GLY A 145 5.93 -20.35 15.58
CA GLY A 145 4.57 -19.82 15.63
C GLY A 145 4.35 -18.59 14.72
N PRO A 146 3.16 -18.42 14.16
CA PRO A 146 2.85 -17.31 13.24
C PRO A 146 2.95 -15.94 13.91
N GLU A 147 2.67 -15.85 15.21
CA GLU A 147 2.70 -14.62 16.00
C GLU A 147 4.10 -14.01 16.16
N ASN A 148 5.15 -14.82 15.99
CA ASN A 148 6.55 -14.38 16.16
C ASN A 148 7.27 -14.08 14.83
N GLN A 149 6.57 -14.12 13.70
CA GLN A 149 7.20 -14.00 12.39
C GLN A 149 7.01 -12.64 11.74
N GLY A 150 5.89 -11.97 12.02
CA GLY A 150 5.60 -10.67 11.46
C GLY A 150 6.46 -9.56 12.09
N TRP A 151 6.80 -8.59 11.27
CA TRP A 151 7.48 -7.37 11.73
C TRP A 151 7.07 -6.17 10.91
N ILE A 152 7.25 -4.99 11.51
CA ILE A 152 6.99 -3.71 10.87
C ILE A 152 8.21 -2.79 11.05
N ILE A 153 8.43 -1.91 10.08
CA ILE A 153 9.44 -0.85 10.15
C ILE A 153 8.74 0.49 10.11
N ALA A 154 9.09 1.36 11.05
CA ALA A 154 8.55 2.72 11.11
C ALA A 154 9.12 3.61 9.96
N PRO A 155 8.45 4.71 9.61
CA PRO A 155 8.73 5.51 8.41
C PRO A 155 10.19 5.95 8.21
N ASP A 156 10.79 6.45 9.27
CA ASP A 156 12.15 7.00 9.27
C ASP A 156 13.15 6.09 10.00
N HIS A 157 12.80 4.81 10.20
CA HIS A 157 13.62 3.81 10.88
C HIS A 157 14.03 2.67 9.95
N HIS A 158 15.01 1.88 10.40
CA HIS A 158 15.49 0.67 9.72
C HIS A 158 15.25 -0.58 10.57
N GLU A 159 14.94 -0.39 11.84
CA GLU A 159 14.80 -1.48 12.80
C GLU A 159 13.43 -2.15 12.69
N LYS A 160 13.45 -3.48 12.73
CA LYS A 160 12.23 -4.29 12.76
C LYS A 160 11.60 -4.24 14.15
N ASN A 161 10.31 -3.97 14.19
CA ASN A 161 9.50 -4.02 15.41
C ASN A 161 8.48 -5.17 15.26
N ALA A 162 8.35 -6.00 16.27
CA ALA A 162 7.35 -7.08 16.31
C ALA A 162 5.93 -6.56 16.58
N ASP A 163 5.78 -5.33 17.06
CA ASP A 163 4.46 -4.73 17.30
C ASP A 163 3.84 -4.22 16.00
N LEU A 164 3.03 -5.06 15.39
CA LEU A 164 2.31 -4.76 14.15
C LEU A 164 1.19 -3.72 14.34
N THR A 165 0.86 -3.36 15.58
CA THR A 165 -0.19 -2.38 15.87
C THR A 165 0.30 -0.93 15.80
N SER A 166 1.60 -0.70 15.67
CA SER A 166 2.22 0.63 15.63
C SER A 166 1.54 1.64 14.68
N PRO A 167 1.12 1.29 13.43
CA PRO A 167 0.40 2.23 12.58
C PRO A 167 -0.98 2.60 13.12
N ILE A 168 -1.65 1.67 13.79
CA ILE A 168 -2.95 1.92 14.42
C ILE A 168 -2.77 2.90 15.58
N VAL A 169 -1.77 2.66 16.43
CA VAL A 169 -1.44 3.57 17.53
C VAL A 169 -1.13 4.97 17.01
N TRP A 170 -0.37 5.08 15.92
CA TRP A 170 -0.08 6.38 15.28
C TRP A 170 -1.36 7.08 14.76
N ILE A 171 -2.33 6.35 14.22
CA ILE A 171 -3.61 6.92 13.76
C ILE A 171 -4.38 7.55 14.92
N TYR A 172 -4.39 6.91 16.08
CA TYR A 172 -5.19 7.35 17.23
C TYR A 172 -4.45 8.33 18.17
N GLY A 173 -3.12 8.39 18.12
CA GLY A 173 -2.31 9.35 18.86
C GLY A 173 -2.22 10.69 18.17
#